data_8d6136a354fd9b1d43b1d2483bcb0fd0
#
_entry.id   8d6136a354fd9b1d43b1d2483bcb0fd0
#
_cell.length_a   1.000
_cell.length_b   1.000
_cell.length_c   1.000
_cell.angle_alpha   90.00
_cell.angle_beta   90.00
_cell.angle_gamma   90.00
#
_symmetry.space_group_name_H-M   'P 1'
#
loop_
_entity.id
_entity.type
_entity.pdbx_description
1 polymer ?
#
loop_
_entity_poly.entity_id
_entity_poly.type
_entity_poly.pdbx_seq_one_letter_code
_entity_poly.pdbx_strand_id
1 'polypeptide(L)'
;PVALQANLLALLLQAIGSVVAGALSDRWGNGRVLLAGSVLLGISAWLFYRFAGDPRLLFPLYALLGAALGVLGAIPRVMVEAFPPVVRLSGVSFAYNLGYAVFGGLTPLLVVMLLKQHPMGPAYYVILLASIGAMVGARLSQRERIGRG
;
A
#
# COMPACT_ATOMS: atom_id res chain seq x y z
N PRO A 1 8.71 -9.66 -22.65
CA PRO A 1 7.31 -9.35 -23.00
C PRO A 1 6.34 -9.81 -21.90
N VAL A 2 6.48 -11.04 -21.36
CA VAL A 2 5.56 -11.60 -20.34
C VAL A 2 5.51 -10.77 -19.06
N ALA A 3 6.65 -10.36 -18.52
CA ALA A 3 6.72 -9.54 -17.31
C ALA A 3 6.06 -8.17 -17.49
N LEU A 4 6.16 -7.58 -18.68
CA LEU A 4 5.51 -6.32 -19.02
C LEU A 4 3.98 -6.46 -19.02
N GLN A 5 3.46 -7.54 -19.61
CA GLN A 5 2.03 -7.83 -19.63
C GLN A 5 1.49 -8.08 -18.22
N ALA A 6 2.23 -8.86 -17.41
CA ALA A 6 1.87 -9.09 -16.01
C ALA A 6 1.87 -7.79 -15.19
N ASN A 7 2.83 -6.89 -15.44
CA ASN A 7 2.86 -5.58 -14.79
C ASN A 7 1.69 -4.68 -15.21
N LEU A 8 1.30 -4.70 -16.49
CA LEU A 8 0.11 -3.97 -16.95
C LEU A 8 -1.17 -4.48 -16.26
N LEU A 9 -1.29 -5.80 -16.12
CA LEU A 9 -2.40 -6.39 -15.35
C LEU A 9 -2.38 -5.91 -13.89
N ALA A 10 -1.22 -5.88 -13.25
CA ALA A 10 -1.09 -5.37 -11.88
C ALA A 10 -1.53 -3.91 -11.76
N LEU A 11 -1.13 -3.04 -12.70
CA LEU A 11 -1.54 -1.63 -12.71
C LEU A 11 -3.06 -1.47 -12.90
N LEU A 12 -3.68 -2.26 -13.77
CA LEU A 12 -5.13 -2.25 -13.94
C LEU A 12 -5.85 -2.69 -12.66
N LEU A 13 -5.38 -3.78 -12.05
CA LEU A 13 -5.96 -4.26 -10.80
C LEU A 13 -5.72 -3.31 -9.64
N GLN A 14 -4.58 -2.61 -9.59
CA GLN A 14 -4.34 -1.53 -8.64
C GLN A 14 -5.32 -0.38 -8.83
N ALA A 15 -5.58 0.04 -10.05
CA ALA A 15 -6.54 1.11 -10.33
C ALA A 15 -7.96 0.72 -9.86
N ILE A 16 -8.43 -0.47 -10.23
CA ILE A 16 -9.72 -1.01 -9.79
C ILE A 16 -9.74 -1.15 -8.26
N GLY A 17 -8.69 -1.74 -7.69
CA GLY A 17 -8.54 -1.94 -6.25
C GLY A 17 -8.57 -0.62 -5.47
N SER A 18 -8.01 0.45 -6.03
CA SER A 18 -8.04 1.78 -5.40
C SER A 18 -9.44 2.36 -5.32
N VAL A 19 -10.26 2.18 -6.36
CA VAL A 19 -11.67 2.59 -6.35
C VAL A 19 -12.45 1.75 -5.33
N VAL A 20 -12.23 0.44 -5.34
CA VAL A 20 -12.87 -0.48 -4.38
C VAL A 20 -12.47 -0.15 -2.94
N ALA A 21 -11.18 0.08 -2.66
CA ALA A 21 -10.71 0.44 -1.34
C ALA A 21 -11.31 1.77 -0.85
N GLY A 22 -11.43 2.78 -1.75
CA GLY A 22 -12.14 4.02 -1.45
C GLY A 22 -13.60 3.78 -1.06
N ALA A 23 -14.34 3.01 -1.86
CA ALA A 23 -15.73 2.67 -1.59
C ALA A 23 -15.91 1.82 -0.31
N LEU A 24 -15.00 0.90 -0.03
CA LEU A 24 -14.99 0.14 1.21
C LEU A 24 -14.70 1.03 2.44
N SER A 25 -13.83 2.02 2.29
CA SER A 25 -13.55 2.99 3.35
C SER A 25 -14.79 3.78 3.76
N ASP A 26 -15.68 4.07 2.79
CA ASP A 26 -16.95 4.74 3.09
C ASP A 26 -17.90 3.85 3.92
N ARG A 27 -17.90 2.54 3.69
CA ARG A 27 -18.80 1.59 4.36
C ARG A 27 -18.25 1.04 5.67
N TRP A 28 -16.99 0.64 5.68
CA TRP A 28 -16.38 -0.09 6.81
C TRP A 28 -15.51 0.77 7.71
N GLY A 29 -15.17 1.98 7.27
CA GLY A 29 -14.24 2.90 7.92
C GLY A 29 -12.83 2.78 7.38
N ASN A 30 -12.12 3.91 7.42
CA ASN A 30 -10.77 4.04 6.87
C ASN A 30 -9.75 3.14 7.58
N GLY A 31 -9.87 3.04 8.91
CA GLY A 31 -8.95 2.27 9.73
C GLY A 31 -8.95 0.78 9.39
N ARG A 32 -10.14 0.19 9.18
CA ARG A 32 -10.26 -1.25 8.85
C ARG A 32 -9.74 -1.55 7.46
N VAL A 33 -10.05 -0.70 6.49
CA VAL A 33 -9.60 -0.90 5.10
C VAL A 33 -8.09 -0.73 5.01
N LEU A 34 -7.52 0.27 5.68
CA LEU A 34 -6.07 0.47 5.73
C LEU A 34 -5.36 -0.71 6.41
N LEU A 35 -5.89 -1.23 7.53
CA LEU A 35 -5.35 -2.38 8.22
C LEU A 35 -5.36 -3.63 7.33
N ALA A 36 -6.53 -3.99 6.80
CA ALA A 36 -6.68 -5.18 5.97
C ALA A 36 -5.84 -5.11 4.69
N GLY A 37 -5.86 -3.97 4.00
CA GLY A 37 -5.08 -3.74 2.79
C GLY A 37 -3.57 -3.76 3.03
N SER A 38 -3.10 -3.19 4.14
CA SER A 38 -1.68 -3.25 4.50
C SER A 38 -1.21 -4.68 4.80
N VAL A 39 -2.02 -5.46 5.52
CA VAL A 39 -1.71 -6.88 5.78
C VAL A 39 -1.69 -7.66 4.46
N LEU A 40 -2.68 -7.46 3.60
CA LEU A 40 -2.72 -8.09 2.28
C LEU A 40 -1.49 -7.71 1.44
N LEU A 41 -1.07 -6.44 1.47
CA LEU A 41 0.12 -5.97 0.75
C LEU A 41 1.39 -6.65 1.26
N GLY A 42 1.57 -6.78 2.56
CA GLY A 42 2.73 -7.47 3.15
C GLY A 42 2.80 -8.94 2.74
N ILE A 43 1.67 -9.65 2.80
CA ILE A 43 1.56 -11.06 2.37
C ILE A 43 1.83 -11.18 0.87
N SER A 44 1.24 -10.32 0.05
CA SER A 44 1.42 -10.32 -1.41
C SER A 44 2.86 -10.07 -1.82
N ALA A 45 3.54 -9.13 -1.16
CA ALA A 45 4.94 -8.85 -1.40
C ALA A 45 5.83 -10.05 -1.04
N TRP A 46 5.56 -10.71 0.09
CA TRP A 46 6.30 -11.90 0.48
C TRP A 46 6.12 -13.04 -0.53
N LEU A 47 4.88 -13.33 -0.93
CA LEU A 47 4.57 -14.34 -1.93
C LEU A 47 5.23 -14.02 -3.28
N PHE A 48 5.17 -12.76 -3.70
CA PHE A 48 5.77 -12.32 -4.95
C PHE A 48 7.28 -12.63 -4.99
N TYR A 49 8.04 -12.16 -4.00
CA TYR A 49 9.49 -12.39 -3.99
C TYR A 49 9.89 -13.85 -3.73
N ARG A 50 9.03 -14.62 -3.06
CA ARG A 50 9.28 -16.04 -2.78
C ARG A 50 9.09 -16.92 -4.01
N PHE A 51 8.13 -16.59 -4.88
CA PHE A 51 7.69 -17.43 -5.97
C PHE A 51 7.86 -16.79 -7.36
N ALA A 52 8.40 -15.58 -7.47
CA ALA A 52 8.58 -14.87 -8.75
C ALA A 52 9.52 -15.61 -9.75
N GLY A 53 10.29 -16.60 -9.28
CA GLY A 53 11.13 -17.45 -10.13
C GLY A 53 10.36 -18.47 -10.97
N ASP A 54 9.07 -18.72 -10.64
CA ASP A 54 8.23 -19.64 -11.44
C ASP A 54 7.43 -18.84 -12.48
N PRO A 55 7.69 -19.03 -13.80
CA PRO A 55 6.98 -18.34 -14.87
C PRO A 55 5.45 -18.54 -14.84
N ARG A 56 4.98 -19.66 -14.32
CA ARG A 56 3.55 -19.99 -14.24
C ARG A 56 2.82 -19.15 -13.20
N LEU A 57 3.54 -18.72 -12.16
CA LEU A 57 2.98 -17.93 -11.07
C LEU A 57 3.12 -16.42 -11.28
N LEU A 58 3.83 -15.97 -12.31
CA LEU A 58 4.03 -14.54 -12.56
C LEU A 58 2.72 -13.76 -12.65
N PHE A 59 1.79 -14.17 -13.50
CA PHE A 59 0.53 -13.47 -13.68
C PHE A 59 -0.30 -13.41 -12.38
N PRO A 60 -0.58 -14.53 -11.67
CA PRO A 60 -1.32 -14.48 -10.42
C PRO A 60 -0.61 -13.68 -9.33
N LEU A 61 0.73 -13.72 -9.25
CA LEU A 61 1.48 -12.94 -8.26
C LEU A 61 1.41 -11.43 -8.55
N TYR A 62 1.56 -11.02 -9.81
CA TYR A 62 1.38 -9.62 -10.20
C TYR A 62 -0.06 -9.15 -9.99
N ALA A 63 -1.04 -10.00 -10.28
CA ALA A 63 -2.45 -9.69 -10.04
C ALA A 63 -2.75 -9.48 -8.55
N LEU A 64 -2.25 -10.37 -7.70
CA LEU A 64 -2.42 -10.28 -6.26
C LEU A 64 -1.75 -9.03 -5.69
N LEU A 65 -0.51 -8.76 -6.11
CA LEU A 65 0.23 -7.57 -5.68
C LEU A 65 -0.45 -6.29 -6.15
N GLY A 66 -0.91 -6.24 -7.40
CA GLY A 66 -1.67 -5.11 -7.94
C GLY A 66 -2.96 -4.85 -7.16
N ALA A 67 -3.76 -5.89 -6.91
CA ALA A 67 -4.97 -5.77 -6.10
C ALA A 67 -4.67 -5.28 -4.66
N ALA A 68 -3.61 -5.78 -4.04
CA ALA A 68 -3.18 -5.37 -2.70
C ALA A 68 -2.73 -3.90 -2.66
N LEU A 69 -2.05 -3.42 -3.71
CA LEU A 69 -1.68 -2.00 -3.86
C LEU A 69 -2.90 -1.07 -3.99
N GLY A 70 -4.06 -1.62 -4.28
CA GLY A 70 -5.33 -0.88 -4.25
C GLY A 70 -5.63 -0.20 -2.91
N VAL A 71 -5.04 -0.65 -1.80
CA VAL A 71 -5.16 0.03 -0.49
C VAL A 71 -4.75 1.51 -0.55
N LEU A 72 -3.90 1.89 -1.50
CA LEU A 72 -3.48 3.27 -1.71
C LEU A 72 -4.68 4.21 -1.97
N GLY A 73 -5.80 3.70 -2.48
CA GLY A 73 -7.04 4.45 -2.66
C GLY A 73 -7.69 4.94 -1.37
N ALA A 74 -7.39 4.34 -0.22
CA ALA A 74 -7.87 4.77 1.08
C ALA A 74 -7.02 5.91 1.69
N ILE A 75 -5.77 6.09 1.25
CA ILE A 75 -4.80 7.02 1.85
C ILE A 75 -5.24 8.49 1.76
N PRO A 76 -5.72 9.01 0.60
CA PRO A 76 -6.10 10.42 0.50
C PRO A 76 -7.15 10.83 1.53
N ARG A 77 -8.12 9.97 1.79
CA ARG A 77 -9.15 10.22 2.79
C ARG A 77 -8.57 10.28 4.21
N VAL A 78 -7.73 9.32 4.56
CA VAL A 78 -7.03 9.31 5.87
C VAL A 78 -6.24 10.61 6.06
N MET A 79 -5.54 11.07 5.01
CA MET A 79 -4.78 12.32 5.07
C MET A 79 -5.68 13.54 5.24
N VAL A 80 -6.79 13.62 4.51
CA VAL A 80 -7.74 14.73 4.60
C VAL A 80 -8.36 14.80 6.01
N GLU A 81 -8.69 13.67 6.62
CA GLU A 81 -9.26 13.59 7.96
C GLU A 81 -8.24 13.87 9.08
N ALA A 82 -6.94 13.72 8.79
CA ALA A 82 -5.89 13.97 9.77
C ALA A 82 -5.64 15.46 10.07
N PHE A 83 -6.07 16.36 9.17
CA PHE A 83 -5.82 17.80 9.30
C PHE A 83 -7.11 18.60 9.52
N PRO A 84 -7.11 19.59 10.45
CA PRO A 84 -8.25 20.50 10.63
C PRO A 84 -8.51 21.35 9.36
N PRO A 85 -9.75 21.78 9.10
CA PRO A 85 -10.15 22.43 7.85
C PRO A 85 -9.28 23.62 7.44
N VAL A 86 -8.85 24.41 8.40
CA VAL A 86 -8.09 25.66 8.19
C VAL A 86 -6.71 25.40 7.53
N VAL A 87 -6.04 24.30 7.88
CA VAL A 87 -4.70 23.96 7.39
C VAL A 87 -4.68 22.70 6.52
N ARG A 88 -5.84 22.17 6.20
CA ARG A 88 -5.97 20.87 5.51
C ARG A 88 -5.20 20.82 4.20
N LEU A 89 -5.40 21.81 3.33
CA LEU A 89 -4.74 21.85 2.02
C LEU A 89 -3.22 21.87 2.16
N SER A 90 -2.70 22.79 2.96
CA SER A 90 -1.26 22.92 3.18
C SER A 90 -0.68 21.71 3.90
N GLY A 91 -1.36 21.20 4.92
CA GLY A 91 -0.91 20.03 5.69
C GLY A 91 -0.86 18.75 4.85
N VAL A 92 -1.92 18.48 4.08
CA VAL A 92 -1.95 17.33 3.16
C VAL A 92 -0.88 17.45 2.08
N SER A 93 -0.77 18.62 1.44
CA SER A 93 0.23 18.87 0.40
C SER A 93 1.65 18.70 0.93
N PHE A 94 1.95 19.26 2.10
CA PHE A 94 3.25 19.13 2.74
C PHE A 94 3.58 17.67 3.07
N ALA A 95 2.68 16.97 3.76
CA ALA A 95 2.88 15.57 4.16
C ALA A 95 3.05 14.65 2.94
N TYR A 96 2.24 14.86 1.89
CA TYR A 96 2.32 14.10 0.66
C TYR A 96 3.65 14.31 -0.06
N ASN A 97 4.05 15.56 -0.28
CA ASN A 97 5.30 15.89 -0.95
C ASN A 97 6.53 15.43 -0.15
N LEU A 98 6.52 15.56 1.18
CA LEU A 98 7.58 15.06 2.03
C LEU A 98 7.69 13.52 1.94
N GLY A 99 6.56 12.82 2.01
CA GLY A 99 6.53 11.37 1.83
C GLY A 99 7.08 10.93 0.48
N TYR A 100 6.67 11.58 -0.61
CA TYR A 100 7.18 11.30 -1.95
C TYR A 100 8.66 11.65 -2.12
N ALA A 101 9.13 12.76 -1.57
CA ALA A 101 10.54 13.13 -1.64
C ALA A 101 11.44 12.12 -0.92
N VAL A 102 11.04 11.71 0.29
CA VAL A 102 11.82 10.77 1.10
C VAL A 102 11.71 9.35 0.53
N PHE A 103 10.49 8.81 0.43
CA PHE A 103 10.31 7.40 0.03
C PHE A 103 10.41 7.20 -1.48
N GLY A 104 9.92 8.13 -2.30
CA GLY A 104 10.04 8.06 -3.75
C GLY A 104 11.48 8.15 -4.23
N GLY A 105 12.29 9.00 -3.57
CA GLY A 105 13.72 9.15 -3.88
C GLY A 105 14.57 8.00 -3.34
N LEU A 106 14.34 7.58 -2.10
CA LEU A 106 15.20 6.57 -1.43
C LEU A 106 14.81 5.13 -1.78
N THR A 107 13.55 4.83 -2.04
CA THR A 107 13.08 3.46 -2.27
C THR A 107 13.80 2.75 -3.43
N PRO A 108 13.99 3.35 -4.61
CA PRO A 108 14.70 2.68 -5.69
C PRO A 108 16.14 2.31 -5.30
N LEU A 109 16.84 3.20 -4.60
CA LEU A 109 18.18 2.98 -4.12
C LEU A 109 18.23 1.85 -3.09
N LEU A 110 17.35 1.88 -2.10
CA LEU A 110 17.23 0.85 -1.06
C LEU A 110 16.91 -0.51 -1.65
N VAL A 111 15.98 -0.59 -2.60
CA VAL A 111 15.59 -1.83 -3.27
C VAL A 111 16.79 -2.44 -4.00
N VAL A 112 17.55 -1.64 -4.74
CA VAL A 112 18.76 -2.14 -5.44
C VAL A 112 19.82 -2.63 -4.45
N MET A 113 20.05 -1.89 -3.36
CA MET A 113 21.00 -2.29 -2.32
C MET A 113 20.58 -3.59 -1.62
N LEU A 114 19.30 -3.70 -1.28
CA LEU A 114 18.76 -4.88 -0.60
C LEU A 114 18.79 -6.11 -1.51
N LEU A 115 18.50 -5.97 -2.80
CA LEU A 115 18.59 -7.06 -3.78
C LEU A 115 20.02 -7.60 -3.92
N LYS A 116 21.04 -6.74 -3.81
CA LYS A 116 22.45 -7.18 -3.84
C LYS A 116 22.83 -8.00 -2.61
N GLN A 117 22.21 -7.77 -1.47
CA GLN A 117 22.49 -8.50 -0.23
C GLN A 117 21.68 -9.78 -0.11
N HIS A 118 20.40 -9.74 -0.46
CA HIS A 118 19.49 -10.87 -0.34
C HIS A 118 18.30 -10.77 -1.30
N PRO A 119 17.94 -11.85 -2.04
CA PRO A 119 16.82 -11.83 -2.99
C PRO A 119 15.48 -11.42 -2.38
N MET A 120 15.27 -11.71 -1.09
CA MET A 120 14.07 -11.35 -0.34
C MET A 120 14.14 -9.95 0.33
N GLY A 121 15.26 -9.24 0.17
CA GLY A 121 15.47 -7.93 0.80
C GLY A 121 14.35 -6.92 0.53
N PRO A 122 13.94 -6.71 -0.72
CA PRO A 122 12.82 -5.81 -1.03
C PRO A 122 11.48 -6.24 -0.42
N ALA A 123 11.22 -7.55 -0.29
CA ALA A 123 10.01 -8.04 0.38
C ALA A 123 9.99 -7.60 1.85
N TYR A 124 11.09 -7.75 2.56
CA TYR A 124 11.19 -7.30 3.96
C TYR A 124 10.99 -5.80 4.10
N TYR A 125 11.50 -5.00 3.17
CA TYR A 125 11.27 -3.56 3.13
C TYR A 125 9.78 -3.23 2.96
N VAL A 126 9.09 -3.87 2.02
CA VAL A 126 7.65 -3.66 1.81
C VAL A 126 6.85 -4.14 3.02
N ILE A 127 7.21 -5.27 3.64
CA ILE A 127 6.57 -5.79 4.85
C ILE A 127 6.74 -4.81 6.02
N LEU A 128 7.92 -4.21 6.18
CA LEU A 128 8.15 -3.18 7.20
C LEU A 128 7.21 -1.99 7.02
N LEU A 129 7.11 -1.45 5.80
CA LEU A 129 6.21 -0.34 5.50
C LEU A 129 4.73 -0.73 5.66
N ALA A 130 4.36 -1.92 5.21
CA ALA A 130 3.02 -2.46 5.38
C ALA A 130 2.66 -2.66 6.86
N SER A 131 3.61 -3.05 7.70
CA SER A 131 3.42 -3.17 9.15
C SER A 131 3.13 -1.81 9.80
N ILE A 132 3.82 -0.75 9.37
CA ILE A 132 3.53 0.62 9.81
C ILE A 132 2.12 1.03 9.37
N GLY A 133 1.75 0.76 8.12
CA GLY A 133 0.39 1.01 7.61
C GLY A 133 -0.68 0.26 8.40
N ALA A 134 -0.43 -1.00 8.73
CA ALA A 134 -1.33 -1.82 9.54
C ALA A 134 -1.49 -1.27 10.97
N MET A 135 -0.41 -0.82 11.61
CA MET A 135 -0.47 -0.19 12.94
C MET A 135 -1.29 1.11 12.93
N VAL A 136 -1.09 1.95 11.91
CA VAL A 136 -1.90 3.17 11.73
C VAL A 136 -3.37 2.82 11.51
N GLY A 137 -3.65 1.85 10.64
CA GLY A 137 -5.01 1.36 10.39
C GLY A 137 -5.69 0.81 11.63
N ALA A 138 -4.98 0.05 12.45
CA ALA A 138 -5.49 -0.47 13.72
C ALA A 138 -5.87 0.67 14.70
N ARG A 139 -5.00 1.66 14.86
CA ARG A 139 -5.27 2.82 15.73
C ARG A 139 -6.46 3.64 15.24
N LEU A 140 -6.56 3.88 13.93
CA LEU A 140 -7.69 4.59 13.33
C LEU A 140 -9.00 3.80 13.55
N SER A 141 -8.98 2.51 13.32
CA SER A 141 -10.14 1.62 13.54
C SER A 141 -10.66 1.66 15.00
N GLN A 142 -9.75 1.74 15.97
CA GLN A 142 -10.13 1.89 17.38
C GLN A 142 -10.81 3.24 17.66
N ARG A 143 -10.25 4.34 17.12
CA ARG A 143 -10.84 5.68 17.26
C ARG A 143 -12.23 5.78 16.63
N GLU A 144 -12.40 5.19 15.44
CA GLU A 144 -13.70 5.15 14.74
C GLU A 144 -14.77 4.37 15.52
N ARG A 145 -14.38 3.36 16.29
CA ARG A 145 -15.30 2.61 17.16
C ARG A 145 -15.74 3.43 18.36
N ILE A 146 -14.81 4.13 19.01
CA ILE A 146 -15.11 4.96 20.18
C ILE A 146 -15.98 6.17 19.81
N GLY A 147 -15.79 6.77 18.65
CA GLY A 147 -16.59 7.92 18.19
C GLY A 147 -18.00 7.56 17.68
N ARG A 148 -18.34 6.28 17.55
CA ARG A 148 -19.67 5.81 17.12
C ARG A 148 -20.53 5.29 18.27
N GLY A 149 -20.02 5.19 19.47
CA GLY A 149 -20.74 4.81 20.70
C GLY A 149 -21.05 6.02 21.55
#